data_25833fcfb14dbcc795f1206bf288b4c8
#
_entry.id   25833fcfb14dbcc795f1206bf288b4c8
#
_cell.length_a   1.000
_cell.length_b   1.000
_cell.length_c   1.000
_cell.angle_alpha   90.00
_cell.angle_beta   90.00
_cell.angle_gamma   90.00
#
_symmetry.space_group_name_H-M   'P 1'
#
loop_
_entity.id
_entity.type
_entity.pdbx_description
1 polymer ?
#
loop_
_entity_poly.entity_id
_entity_poly.type
_entity_poly.pdbx_seq_one_letter_code
_entity_poly.pdbx_strand_id
1 'polypeptide(L)'
;MTNVLLGSYPDVFAAGSAWAGVAFGCFAGNGFDVWSDPCATGKIIKTGSEWKTIVDSAYPGFKGSRPKMQVFHGTADTTLYPQNLQEEIKEWTAVLGLPSTPVCTLTDHYEKGWTTYVYGDRFQATSAQGVTHNIQTKETVVLNWFGLN
;
A
#
# COMPACT_ATOMS: atom_id res chain seq x y z
N MET A 1 -0.72 8.16 4.93
CA MET A 1 0.46 9.05 4.81
C MET A 1 1.57 8.42 3.97
N THR A 2 2.02 7.16 4.23
CA THR A 2 3.13 6.50 3.50
C THR A 2 2.95 6.55 1.97
N ASN A 3 1.79 6.18 1.44
CA ASN A 3 1.50 6.23 -0.01
C ASN A 3 1.74 7.63 -0.59
N VAL A 4 1.33 8.67 0.14
CA VAL A 4 1.50 10.07 -0.28
C VAL A 4 2.97 10.48 -0.30
N LEU A 5 3.73 10.13 0.74
CA LEU A 5 5.15 10.47 0.80
C LEU A 5 5.94 9.78 -0.32
N LEU A 6 5.73 8.48 -0.55
CA LEU A 6 6.45 7.75 -1.59
C LEU A 6 6.01 8.18 -3.01
N GLY A 7 4.75 8.52 -3.19
CA GLY A 7 4.23 8.98 -4.48
C GLY A 7 4.70 10.40 -4.82
N SER A 8 4.70 11.31 -3.83
CA SER A 8 5.04 12.73 -4.04
C SER A 8 6.54 13.03 -4.00
N TYR A 9 7.33 12.22 -3.27
CA TYR A 9 8.78 12.42 -3.10
C TYR A 9 9.57 11.14 -3.42
N PRO A 10 9.40 10.60 -4.65
CA PRO A 10 10.02 9.32 -5.02
C PRO A 10 11.55 9.39 -5.16
N ASP A 11 12.11 10.58 -5.19
CA ASP A 11 13.55 10.89 -5.22
C ASP A 11 14.16 11.00 -3.81
N VAL A 12 13.32 11.09 -2.78
CA VAL A 12 13.77 11.21 -1.37
C VAL A 12 13.71 9.87 -0.65
N PHE A 13 12.65 9.09 -0.88
CA PHE A 13 12.42 7.83 -0.17
C PHE A 13 12.85 6.62 -1.00
N ALA A 14 13.58 5.68 -0.39
CA ALA A 14 13.99 4.43 -1.02
C ALA A 14 12.95 3.30 -0.84
N ALA A 15 12.22 3.32 0.27
CA ALA A 15 11.25 2.28 0.62
C ALA A 15 10.15 2.81 1.55
N GLY A 16 9.01 2.11 1.58
CA GLY A 16 7.92 2.36 2.50
C GLY A 16 7.27 1.09 3.03
N SER A 17 6.62 1.24 4.20
CA SER A 17 5.78 0.21 4.82
C SER A 17 4.50 0.87 5.30
N ALA A 18 3.34 0.44 4.79
CA ALA A 18 2.03 0.94 5.19
C ALA A 18 1.22 -0.14 5.90
N TRP A 19 0.50 0.27 6.94
CA TRP A 19 -0.25 -0.61 7.81
C TRP A 19 -1.68 -0.08 7.95
N ALA A 20 -2.67 -0.89 7.55
CA ALA A 20 -4.08 -0.52 7.51
C ALA A 20 -4.30 0.83 6.81
N GLY A 21 -3.76 0.97 5.59
CA GLY A 21 -3.76 2.20 4.81
C GLY A 21 -4.88 2.29 3.77
N VAL A 22 -4.79 3.36 2.99
CA VAL A 22 -5.62 3.62 1.79
C VAL A 22 -4.74 4.11 0.66
N ALA A 23 -5.18 3.94 -0.58
CA ALA A 23 -4.48 4.38 -1.77
C ALA A 23 -4.20 5.90 -1.79
N PHE A 24 -3.24 6.32 -2.60
CA PHE A 24 -2.79 7.70 -2.76
C PHE A 24 -3.96 8.66 -3.07
N GLY A 25 -4.02 9.76 -2.35
CA GLY A 25 -5.01 10.81 -2.58
C GLY A 25 -6.42 10.49 -2.09
N CYS A 26 -6.63 9.34 -1.46
CA CYS A 26 -7.93 8.87 -1.01
C CYS A 26 -8.59 9.82 0.01
N PHE A 27 -7.80 10.44 0.88
CA PHE A 27 -8.24 11.47 1.82
C PHE A 27 -7.78 12.88 1.42
N ALA A 28 -7.51 13.09 0.12
CA ALA A 28 -7.20 14.42 -0.37
C ALA A 28 -8.43 15.33 -0.33
N GLY A 29 -8.23 16.58 0.09
CA GLY A 29 -9.30 17.59 0.17
C GLY A 29 -8.77 18.94 0.61
N ASN A 30 -9.66 19.95 0.61
CA ASN A 30 -9.34 21.28 1.06
C ASN A 30 -9.50 21.37 2.59
N GLY A 31 -8.40 21.36 3.29
CA GLY A 31 -8.39 21.51 4.73
C GLY A 31 -7.43 20.57 5.44
N PHE A 32 -7.41 20.69 6.76
CA PHE A 32 -6.67 19.82 7.66
C PHE A 32 -7.57 18.64 8.06
N ASP A 33 -7.00 17.43 8.14
CA ASP A 33 -7.69 16.23 8.63
C ASP A 33 -8.95 15.85 7.85
N VAL A 34 -8.85 15.84 6.51
CA VAL A 34 -9.96 15.47 5.64
C VAL A 34 -10.22 13.98 5.70
N TRP A 35 -11.47 13.61 6.01
CA TRP A 35 -11.97 12.24 5.98
C TRP A 35 -12.87 11.99 4.77
N SER A 36 -12.82 10.78 4.21
CA SER A 36 -13.65 10.35 3.09
C SER A 36 -14.28 8.99 3.38
N ASP A 37 -15.57 8.98 3.76
CA ASP A 37 -16.32 7.72 3.98
C ASP A 37 -16.29 6.78 2.76
N PRO A 38 -16.46 7.25 1.51
CA PRO A 38 -16.37 6.36 0.36
C PRO A 38 -15.02 5.67 0.23
N CYS A 39 -13.93 6.37 0.59
CA CYS A 39 -12.61 5.78 0.60
C CYS A 39 -12.43 4.80 1.78
N ALA A 40 -12.72 5.25 2.99
CA ALA A 40 -12.59 4.44 4.19
C ALA A 40 -13.36 3.12 4.07
N THR A 41 -14.59 3.16 3.55
CA THR A 41 -15.45 1.98 3.37
C THR A 41 -15.16 1.18 2.10
N GLY A 42 -14.08 1.47 1.38
CA GLY A 42 -13.67 0.73 0.19
C GLY A 42 -14.59 0.86 -1.02
N LYS A 43 -15.35 1.96 -1.11
CA LYS A 43 -16.26 2.23 -2.25
C LYS A 43 -15.58 2.93 -3.42
N ILE A 44 -14.38 3.47 -3.20
CA ILE A 44 -13.57 4.05 -4.27
C ILE A 44 -12.80 2.94 -4.95
N ILE A 45 -13.28 2.53 -6.11
CA ILE A 45 -12.71 1.47 -6.94
C ILE A 45 -12.15 2.08 -8.20
N LYS A 46 -10.85 1.87 -8.45
CA LYS A 46 -10.15 2.34 -9.64
C LYS A 46 -9.33 1.23 -10.27
N THR A 47 -8.98 1.41 -11.51
CA THR A 47 -7.97 0.58 -12.19
C THR A 47 -6.57 0.97 -11.73
N GLY A 48 -5.59 0.09 -11.91
CA GLY A 48 -4.19 0.42 -11.61
C GLY A 48 -3.69 1.62 -12.41
N SER A 49 -4.14 1.76 -13.68
CA SER A 49 -3.79 2.90 -14.53
C SER A 49 -4.33 4.23 -13.98
N GLU A 50 -5.56 4.24 -13.46
CA GLU A 50 -6.15 5.44 -12.84
C GLU A 50 -5.40 5.81 -11.56
N TRP A 51 -5.07 4.84 -10.69
CA TRP A 51 -4.26 5.09 -9.51
C TRP A 51 -2.87 5.63 -9.88
N LYS A 52 -2.21 4.98 -10.83
CA LYS A 52 -0.89 5.44 -11.33
C LYS A 52 -0.94 6.88 -11.84
N THR A 53 -1.99 7.25 -12.57
CA THR A 53 -2.16 8.64 -13.07
C THR A 53 -2.25 9.64 -11.93
N ILE A 54 -2.95 9.31 -10.84
CA ILE A 54 -3.06 10.16 -9.65
C ILE A 54 -1.68 10.33 -8.99
N VAL A 55 -0.95 9.22 -8.78
CA VAL A 55 0.40 9.24 -8.20
C VAL A 55 1.36 10.04 -9.08
N ASP A 56 1.36 9.82 -10.39
CA ASP A 56 2.25 10.51 -11.32
C ASP A 56 1.99 12.02 -11.37
N SER A 57 0.75 12.45 -11.12
CA SER A 57 0.39 13.87 -11.07
C SER A 57 1.01 14.63 -9.90
N ALA A 58 1.43 13.93 -8.84
CA ALA A 58 2.08 14.54 -7.67
C ALA A 58 3.56 14.89 -7.92
N TYR A 59 4.20 14.24 -8.89
CA TYR A 59 5.56 14.58 -9.34
C TYR A 59 5.63 14.46 -10.88
N PRO A 60 5.13 15.46 -11.61
CA PRO A 60 5.07 15.40 -13.08
C PRO A 60 6.46 15.23 -13.71
N GLY A 61 6.55 14.29 -14.64
CA GLY A 61 7.78 14.08 -15.40
C GLY A 61 8.88 13.29 -14.67
N PHE A 62 8.64 12.76 -13.46
CA PHE A 62 9.62 11.90 -12.78
C PHE A 62 9.94 10.66 -13.62
N LYS A 63 11.23 10.43 -13.88
CA LYS A 63 11.75 9.30 -14.69
C LYS A 63 12.63 8.34 -13.89
N GLY A 64 12.88 8.65 -12.62
CA GLY A 64 13.70 7.83 -11.74
C GLY A 64 13.02 6.55 -11.29
N SER A 65 13.75 5.74 -10.54
CA SER A 65 13.22 4.55 -9.90
C SER A 65 12.33 4.93 -8.73
N ARG A 66 11.08 4.46 -8.74
CA ARG A 66 10.15 4.66 -7.62
C ARG A 66 10.57 3.82 -6.41
N PRO A 67 10.28 4.25 -5.16
CA PRO A 67 10.61 3.47 -3.97
C PRO A 67 9.89 2.11 -3.94
N LYS A 68 10.48 1.13 -3.26
CA LYS A 68 9.80 -0.14 -3.00
C LYS A 68 8.77 0.01 -1.88
N MET A 69 7.71 -0.80 -1.93
CA MET A 69 6.58 -0.69 -1.01
C MET A 69 6.15 -2.05 -0.45
N GLN A 70 5.86 -2.11 0.84
CA GLN A 70 5.10 -3.20 1.44
C GLN A 70 3.84 -2.64 2.12
N VAL A 71 2.73 -3.38 2.02
CA VAL A 71 1.45 -3.01 2.61
C VAL A 71 0.87 -4.15 3.45
N PHE A 72 0.23 -3.82 4.57
CA PHE A 72 -0.39 -4.77 5.48
C PHE A 72 -1.81 -4.33 5.80
N HIS A 73 -2.77 -5.27 5.81
CA HIS A 73 -4.16 -4.95 6.11
C HIS A 73 -4.86 -6.12 6.80
N GLY A 74 -5.64 -5.81 7.83
CA GLY A 74 -6.46 -6.78 8.55
C GLY A 74 -7.77 -7.08 7.82
N THR A 75 -8.17 -8.36 7.74
CA THR A 75 -9.43 -8.76 7.07
C THR A 75 -10.69 -8.40 7.86
N ALA A 76 -10.56 -8.06 9.15
CA ALA A 76 -11.65 -7.61 10.01
C ALA A 76 -11.60 -6.10 10.30
N ASP A 77 -10.87 -5.32 9.48
CA ASP A 77 -10.83 -3.87 9.60
C ASP A 77 -12.17 -3.25 9.19
N THR A 78 -12.84 -2.59 10.13
CA THR A 78 -14.11 -1.90 9.94
C THR A 78 -13.97 -0.37 9.95
N THR A 79 -12.75 0.13 10.13
CA THR A 79 -12.41 1.57 10.03
C THR A 79 -11.99 1.91 8.60
N LEU A 80 -10.97 1.23 8.11
CA LEU A 80 -10.56 1.26 6.70
C LEU A 80 -10.77 -0.14 6.12
N TYR A 81 -11.84 -0.32 5.38
CA TYR A 81 -12.28 -1.63 4.93
C TYR A 81 -11.21 -2.37 4.10
N PRO A 82 -11.15 -3.73 4.19
CA PRO A 82 -10.11 -4.54 3.52
C PRO A 82 -10.02 -4.36 2.00
N GLN A 83 -11.07 -3.81 1.36
CA GLN A 83 -11.02 -3.43 -0.06
C GLN A 83 -9.89 -2.45 -0.34
N ASN A 84 -9.49 -1.63 0.64
CA ASN A 84 -8.38 -0.69 0.48
C ASN A 84 -7.05 -1.39 0.20
N LEU A 85 -6.82 -2.61 0.74
CA LEU A 85 -5.65 -3.42 0.36
C LEU A 85 -5.64 -3.74 -1.14
N GLN A 86 -6.80 -4.06 -1.72
CA GLN A 86 -6.90 -4.35 -3.16
C GLN A 86 -6.62 -3.10 -4.01
N GLU A 87 -7.04 -1.93 -3.52
CA GLU A 87 -6.74 -0.68 -4.21
C GLU A 87 -5.24 -0.31 -4.12
N GLU A 88 -4.60 -0.49 -2.95
CA GLU A 88 -3.14 -0.33 -2.81
C GLU A 88 -2.35 -1.32 -3.67
N ILE A 89 -2.83 -2.57 -3.82
CA ILE A 89 -2.23 -3.55 -4.74
C ILE A 89 -2.28 -3.05 -6.18
N LYS A 90 -3.44 -2.60 -6.64
CA LYS A 90 -3.60 -2.05 -8.00
C LYS A 90 -2.73 -0.81 -8.22
N GLU A 91 -2.68 0.08 -7.23
CA GLU A 91 -1.84 1.28 -7.26
C GLU A 91 -0.37 0.90 -7.44
N TRP A 92 0.18 0.15 -6.50
CA TRP A 92 1.63 -0.09 -6.46
C TRP A 92 2.12 -1.04 -7.56
N THR A 93 1.32 -2.02 -7.98
CA THR A 93 1.67 -2.84 -9.16
C THR A 93 1.76 -1.97 -10.41
N ALA A 94 0.82 -1.04 -10.63
CA ALA A 94 0.83 -0.14 -11.77
C ALA A 94 1.96 0.91 -11.69
N VAL A 95 2.19 1.51 -10.51
CA VAL A 95 3.23 2.51 -10.28
C VAL A 95 4.62 1.93 -10.52
N LEU A 96 4.86 0.69 -10.10
CA LEU A 96 6.14 0.00 -10.21
C LEU A 96 6.29 -0.78 -11.53
N GLY A 97 5.23 -0.87 -12.36
CA GLY A 97 5.23 -1.63 -13.61
C GLY A 97 5.34 -3.15 -13.39
N LEU A 98 4.75 -3.65 -12.32
CA LEU A 98 4.76 -5.07 -11.94
C LEU A 98 3.52 -5.79 -12.46
N PRO A 99 3.55 -7.14 -12.55
CA PRO A 99 2.35 -7.94 -12.86
C PRO A 99 1.22 -7.66 -11.87
N SER A 100 -0.03 -7.67 -12.34
CA SER A 100 -1.23 -7.53 -11.48
C SER A 100 -1.53 -8.78 -10.66
N THR A 101 -0.92 -9.93 -11.01
CA THR A 101 -1.01 -11.18 -10.27
C THR A 101 0.28 -11.43 -9.50
N PRO A 102 0.22 -11.95 -8.27
CA PRO A 102 1.42 -12.22 -7.50
C PRO A 102 2.26 -13.33 -8.15
N VAL A 103 3.56 -13.16 -8.14
CA VAL A 103 4.53 -14.18 -8.61
C VAL A 103 4.71 -15.28 -7.58
N CYS A 104 4.40 -15.01 -6.31
CA CYS A 104 4.43 -15.97 -5.22
C CYS A 104 3.40 -15.60 -4.15
N THR A 105 2.81 -16.60 -3.51
CA THR A 105 1.93 -16.43 -2.34
C THR A 105 2.46 -17.25 -1.19
N LEU A 106 2.68 -16.60 -0.04
CA LEU A 106 3.23 -17.19 1.17
C LEU A 106 2.14 -17.19 2.25
N THR A 107 1.68 -18.39 2.63
CA THR A 107 0.71 -18.57 3.72
C THR A 107 1.42 -18.65 5.06
N ASP A 108 0.74 -18.19 6.12
CA ASP A 108 1.30 -18.13 7.49
C ASP A 108 2.65 -17.36 7.54
N HIS A 109 2.81 -16.40 6.63
CA HIS A 109 4.02 -15.61 6.54
C HIS A 109 3.97 -14.44 7.54
N TYR A 110 5.06 -14.24 8.27
CA TYR A 110 5.22 -13.33 9.41
C TYR A 110 4.42 -13.71 10.65
N GLU A 111 3.23 -14.27 10.50
CA GLU A 111 2.37 -14.73 11.57
C GLU A 111 1.35 -15.74 11.04
N LYS A 112 0.87 -16.63 11.90
CA LYS A 112 -0.18 -17.61 11.56
C LYS A 112 -1.45 -16.87 11.11
N GLY A 113 -2.02 -17.29 10.00
CA GLY A 113 -3.19 -16.67 9.38
C GLY A 113 -2.86 -15.44 8.51
N TRP A 114 -1.58 -15.05 8.39
CA TRP A 114 -1.20 -13.96 7.50
C TRP A 114 -0.75 -14.51 6.15
N THR A 115 -1.29 -13.94 5.08
CA THR A 115 -0.92 -14.33 3.72
C THR A 115 -0.26 -13.15 3.01
N THR A 116 0.98 -13.36 2.54
CA THR A 116 1.72 -12.35 1.78
C THR A 116 1.71 -12.70 0.30
N TYR A 117 1.27 -11.74 -0.50
CA TYR A 117 1.29 -11.75 -1.97
C TYR A 117 2.52 -10.98 -2.44
N VAL A 118 3.46 -11.67 -3.09
CA VAL A 118 4.70 -11.08 -3.59
C VAL A 118 4.53 -10.79 -5.08
N TYR A 119 4.71 -9.55 -5.49
CA TYR A 119 4.60 -9.09 -6.89
C TYR A 119 5.97 -8.87 -7.55
N GLY A 120 7.04 -9.11 -6.80
CA GLY A 120 8.43 -8.94 -7.18
C GLY A 120 9.26 -8.47 -5.98
N ASP A 121 10.50 -8.09 -6.23
CA ASP A 121 11.45 -7.63 -5.18
C ASP A 121 11.11 -6.23 -4.62
N ARG A 122 10.20 -5.51 -5.28
CA ARG A 122 9.87 -4.11 -4.97
C ARG A 122 8.48 -3.90 -4.41
N PHE A 123 7.61 -4.93 -4.42
CA PHE A 123 6.27 -4.82 -3.86
C PHE A 123 5.77 -6.14 -3.27
N GLN A 124 5.22 -6.04 -2.08
CA GLN A 124 4.47 -7.11 -1.45
C GLN A 124 3.28 -6.57 -0.65
N ALA A 125 2.22 -7.37 -0.59
CA ALA A 125 0.99 -7.05 0.15
C ALA A 125 0.62 -8.20 1.07
N THR A 126 0.32 -7.90 2.34
CA THR A 126 -0.02 -8.91 3.34
C THR A 126 -1.44 -8.71 3.86
N SER A 127 -2.25 -9.77 3.76
CA SER A 127 -3.60 -9.87 4.35
C SER A 127 -3.51 -10.62 5.68
N ALA A 128 -3.91 -9.98 6.77
CA ALA A 128 -3.87 -10.51 8.13
C ALA A 128 -5.27 -11.00 8.55
N GLN A 129 -5.49 -12.31 8.55
CA GLN A 129 -6.79 -12.91 8.82
C GLN A 129 -7.30 -12.60 10.23
N GLY A 130 -8.52 -12.07 10.33
CA GLY A 130 -9.21 -11.76 11.60
C GLY A 130 -8.66 -10.54 12.33
N VAL A 131 -7.65 -9.85 11.79
CA VAL A 131 -7.06 -8.65 12.39
C VAL A 131 -7.91 -7.42 12.03
N THR A 132 -8.12 -6.56 13.03
CA THR A 132 -8.86 -5.30 12.90
C THR A 132 -7.95 -4.15 12.42
N HIS A 133 -8.45 -2.91 12.46
CA HIS A 133 -7.68 -1.71 12.12
C HIS A 133 -6.38 -1.56 12.93
N ASN A 134 -6.37 -1.99 14.18
CA ASN A 134 -5.19 -1.94 15.05
C ASN A 134 -4.22 -3.11 14.78
N ILE A 135 -3.78 -3.24 13.53
CA ILE A 135 -2.78 -4.22 13.14
C ILE A 135 -1.43 -3.89 13.79
N GLN A 136 -0.87 -4.86 14.52
CA GLN A 136 0.41 -4.66 15.21
C GLN A 136 1.58 -4.63 14.23
N THR A 137 2.34 -3.55 14.22
CA THR A 137 3.54 -3.41 13.41
C THR A 137 4.60 -4.46 13.79
N LYS A 138 5.19 -5.10 12.80
CA LYS A 138 6.28 -6.08 12.94
C LYS A 138 7.61 -5.38 12.66
N GLU A 139 8.27 -4.88 13.68
CA GLU A 139 9.49 -4.05 13.56
C GLU A 139 10.58 -4.73 12.74
N THR A 140 10.90 -5.99 13.04
CA THR A 140 11.93 -6.74 12.31
C THR A 140 11.57 -6.90 10.82
N VAL A 141 10.30 -7.09 10.49
CA VAL A 141 9.84 -7.18 9.09
C VAL A 141 10.05 -5.86 8.37
N VAL A 142 9.76 -4.74 9.04
CA VAL A 142 9.96 -3.39 8.49
C VAL A 142 11.45 -3.09 8.31
N LEU A 143 12.29 -3.39 9.31
CA LEU A 143 13.74 -3.19 9.22
C LEU A 143 14.35 -4.03 8.09
N ASN A 144 13.97 -5.31 7.97
CA ASN A 144 14.39 -6.17 6.87
C ASN A 144 13.98 -5.59 5.50
N TRP A 145 12.74 -5.10 5.39
CA TRP A 145 12.26 -4.46 4.17
C TRP A 145 13.10 -3.24 3.80
N PHE A 146 13.54 -2.47 4.77
CA PHE A 146 14.39 -1.29 4.55
C PHE A 146 15.87 -1.64 4.33
N GLY A 147 16.30 -2.89 4.60
CA GLY A 147 17.70 -3.29 4.53
C GLY A 147 18.54 -2.75 5.69
N LEU A 148 17.93 -2.61 6.87
CA LEU A 148 18.51 -2.04 8.09
C LEU A 148 18.83 -3.10 9.17
N ASN A 149 19.13 -4.34 8.78
CA ASN A 149 19.49 -5.44 9.69
C ASN A 149 20.99 -5.55 9.88
#